data_1d59903a437ce35263126228e1a9c6a9
#
_entry.id   1d59903a437ce35263126228e1a9c6a9
#
_cell.length_a   1.000
_cell.length_b   1.000
_cell.length_c   1.000
_cell.angle_alpha   90.00
_cell.angle_beta   90.00
_cell.angle_gamma   90.00
#
_symmetry.space_group_name_H-M   'P 1'
#
loop_
_entity.id
_entity.type
_entity.pdbx_description
1 polymer ?
#
loop_
_entity_poly.entity_id
_entity_poly.type
_entity_poly.pdbx_seq_one_letter_code
_entity_poly.pdbx_strand_id
1 'polypeptide(L)'
;DVKASIEYGKTFPDGSLYNDSIESVEVMDEYTVRIHTKSPDASLLFNLTQHANAIVPKELIDSGNDFNVNPIGCGPYKFVDWKRGDQLEFTAFEDYYLGAPKIKNVIWKIIPEGSSRTIALEAGEVDMIMEVESMDVERIKENPDLAVLEYTPANMNWIMLNNEVPGLDNQDFRHALNCAIDKESVVTVALNGLGVVGETQVPPNLPGTSTENTDSYDVEKAKEYVEKSGVDPASIDFPIICSDDTKKRAAEVVQANLAEIGVTANIESMDLATYMSTVAEGNYVAAIGGYTMSDTITYLNGVYHSKSINAANKSRLNDPEIDALIDKATATADATEREAITSEICAKLNTICTQVPLYQPLNLRAYNANLENVEINGAGDVRIENFSWKE
;
A
#
# COMPACT_ATOMS: atom_id res chain seq x y z
N ASP A 1 -0.33 23.63 -19.98
CA ASP A 1 -0.99 22.98 -18.84
C ASP A 1 -0.06 21.95 -18.18
N VAL A 2 0.49 20.95 -18.93
CA VAL A 2 1.34 19.88 -18.35
C VAL A 2 2.51 20.42 -17.53
N LYS A 3 3.32 21.34 -18.12
CA LYS A 3 4.42 21.99 -17.40
C LYS A 3 3.94 22.71 -16.14
N ALA A 4 2.89 23.50 -16.26
CA ALA A 4 2.35 24.28 -15.13
C ALA A 4 1.82 23.36 -14.02
N SER A 5 1.17 22.25 -14.38
CA SER A 5 0.65 21.28 -13.39
C SER A 5 1.77 20.60 -12.62
N ILE A 6 2.84 20.13 -13.30
CA ILE A 6 3.99 19.50 -12.62
C ILE A 6 4.69 20.52 -11.71
N GLU A 7 4.92 21.77 -12.18
CA GLU A 7 5.55 22.82 -11.37
C GLU A 7 4.69 23.21 -10.17
N TYR A 8 3.36 23.27 -10.35
CA TYR A 8 2.39 23.51 -9.29
C TYR A 8 2.36 22.36 -8.28
N GLY A 9 2.33 21.11 -8.76
CA GLY A 9 2.38 19.92 -7.92
C GLY A 9 3.60 19.92 -6.98
N LYS A 10 4.78 20.33 -7.46
CA LYS A 10 6.01 20.44 -6.65
C LYS A 10 5.89 21.39 -5.45
N THR A 11 4.90 22.25 -5.42
CA THR A 11 4.69 23.17 -4.28
C THR A 11 4.00 22.51 -3.09
N PHE A 12 3.50 21.28 -3.26
CA PHE A 12 2.84 20.49 -2.22
C PHE A 12 3.71 19.30 -1.79
N PRO A 13 3.60 18.82 -0.54
CA PRO A 13 4.43 17.74 -0.02
C PRO A 13 4.42 16.47 -0.89
N ASP A 14 3.24 15.95 -1.24
CA ASP A 14 3.10 14.72 -2.03
C ASP A 14 3.63 14.92 -3.46
N GLY A 15 3.28 16.04 -4.10
CA GLY A 15 3.77 16.35 -5.44
C GLY A 15 5.28 16.61 -5.46
N SER A 16 5.85 17.17 -4.40
CA SER A 16 7.29 17.31 -4.24
C SER A 16 7.97 15.93 -4.19
N LEU A 17 7.38 14.97 -3.44
CA LEU A 17 7.89 13.60 -3.33
C LEU A 17 7.93 12.90 -4.70
N TYR A 18 6.81 12.89 -5.42
CA TYR A 18 6.71 12.20 -6.72
C TYR A 18 7.48 12.89 -7.85
N ASN A 19 7.75 14.18 -7.74
CA ASN A 19 8.44 14.96 -8.77
C ASN A 19 9.90 15.31 -8.40
N ASP A 20 10.46 14.74 -7.33
CA ASP A 20 11.83 15.06 -6.89
C ASP A 20 12.87 14.77 -7.98
N SER A 21 12.73 13.69 -8.73
CA SER A 21 13.64 13.34 -9.82
C SER A 21 13.58 14.30 -11.02
N ILE A 22 12.50 15.08 -11.17
CA ILE A 22 12.32 16.00 -12.29
C ILE A 22 13.15 17.28 -12.08
N GLU A 23 14.15 17.49 -12.92
CA GLU A 23 14.96 18.71 -12.93
C GLU A 23 14.19 19.88 -13.56
N SER A 24 13.66 19.66 -14.78
CA SER A 24 12.91 20.69 -15.51
C SER A 24 11.90 20.09 -16.51
N VAL A 25 10.92 20.92 -16.90
CA VAL A 25 9.96 20.61 -17.96
C VAL A 25 10.06 21.67 -19.04
N GLU A 26 10.39 21.25 -20.27
CA GLU A 26 10.52 22.09 -21.44
C GLU A 26 9.29 21.91 -22.33
N VAL A 27 8.68 23.01 -22.77
CA VAL A 27 7.60 23.00 -23.78
C VAL A 27 8.25 23.08 -25.15
N MET A 28 8.13 22.01 -25.93
CA MET A 28 8.69 21.91 -27.27
C MET A 28 7.76 22.52 -28.32
N ASP A 29 6.46 22.23 -28.18
CA ASP A 29 5.39 22.74 -29.03
C ASP A 29 4.05 22.64 -28.29
N GLU A 30 2.92 22.89 -28.98
CA GLU A 30 1.57 22.89 -28.40
C GLU A 30 1.18 21.55 -27.77
N TYR A 31 1.72 20.42 -28.25
CA TYR A 31 1.34 19.06 -27.83
C TYR A 31 2.52 18.23 -27.30
N THR A 32 3.70 18.84 -27.21
CA THR A 32 4.93 18.11 -26.83
C THR A 32 5.63 18.81 -25.67
N VAL A 33 5.87 18.06 -24.60
CA VAL A 33 6.74 18.45 -23.50
C VAL A 33 7.91 17.49 -23.40
N ARG A 34 9.04 17.99 -22.95
CA ARG A 34 10.22 17.21 -22.58
C ARG A 34 10.48 17.35 -21.09
N ILE A 35 10.52 16.24 -20.41
CA ILE A 35 10.85 16.19 -18.98
C ILE A 35 12.33 15.81 -18.86
N HIS A 36 13.10 16.63 -18.19
CA HIS A 36 14.50 16.37 -17.84
C HIS A 36 14.57 15.88 -16.40
N THR A 37 15.22 14.76 -16.16
CA THR A 37 15.44 14.20 -14.82
C THR A 37 16.86 14.48 -14.35
N LYS A 38 17.08 14.64 -13.05
CA LYS A 38 18.39 14.85 -12.41
C LYS A 38 19.33 13.66 -12.64
N SER A 39 18.76 12.46 -12.72
CA SER A 39 19.41 11.17 -13.01
C SER A 39 18.39 10.24 -13.66
N PRO A 40 18.79 9.12 -14.29
CA PRO A 40 17.83 8.13 -14.76
C PRO A 40 16.88 7.70 -13.64
N ASP A 41 15.59 7.67 -13.94
CA ASP A 41 14.52 7.32 -13.00
C ASP A 41 13.50 6.40 -13.67
N ALA A 42 13.54 5.12 -13.32
CA ALA A 42 12.63 4.11 -13.85
C ALA A 42 11.18 4.28 -13.33
N SER A 43 10.99 4.97 -12.21
CA SER A 43 9.67 5.22 -11.61
C SER A 43 9.00 6.49 -12.15
N LEU A 44 9.67 7.28 -13.02
CA LEU A 44 9.13 8.55 -13.50
C LEU A 44 7.70 8.41 -14.07
N LEU A 45 7.47 7.43 -14.95
CA LEU A 45 6.14 7.24 -15.56
C LEU A 45 5.08 6.85 -14.53
N PHE A 46 5.44 6.01 -13.56
CA PHE A 46 4.56 5.68 -12.45
C PHE A 46 4.25 6.92 -11.59
N ASN A 47 5.27 7.70 -11.24
CA ASN A 47 5.10 8.92 -10.44
C ASN A 47 4.18 9.93 -11.14
N LEU A 48 4.23 10.04 -12.47
CA LEU A 48 3.34 10.91 -13.25
C LEU A 48 1.87 10.44 -13.24
N THR A 49 1.58 9.18 -12.87
CA THR A 49 0.19 8.70 -12.72
C THR A 49 -0.43 9.04 -11.37
N GLN A 50 0.36 9.56 -10.42
CA GLN A 50 -0.13 9.86 -9.09
C GLN A 50 -1.06 11.08 -9.09
N HIS A 51 -2.04 11.09 -8.17
CA HIS A 51 -3.05 12.16 -8.08
C HIS A 51 -2.44 13.56 -7.94
N ALA A 52 -1.27 13.68 -7.30
CA ALA A 52 -0.54 14.92 -7.17
C ALA A 52 -0.01 15.50 -8.50
N ASN A 53 -0.05 14.69 -9.58
CA ASN A 53 0.33 15.05 -10.94
C ASN A 53 -0.87 15.20 -11.89
N ALA A 54 -2.08 15.35 -11.35
CA ALA A 54 -3.27 15.62 -12.14
C ALA A 54 -3.05 16.88 -13.00
N ILE A 55 -3.35 16.77 -14.30
CA ILE A 55 -3.21 17.90 -15.23
C ILE A 55 -4.41 18.83 -15.09
N VAL A 56 -4.13 20.08 -14.80
CA VAL A 56 -5.12 21.15 -14.60
C VAL A 56 -4.82 22.35 -15.48
N PRO A 57 -5.82 23.20 -15.82
CA PRO A 57 -5.61 24.38 -16.66
C PRO A 57 -4.66 25.39 -16.00
N LYS A 58 -3.62 25.80 -16.73
CA LYS A 58 -2.65 26.81 -16.28
C LYS A 58 -3.31 28.11 -15.84
N GLU A 59 -4.33 28.56 -16.58
CA GLU A 59 -5.06 29.80 -16.29
C GLU A 59 -5.73 29.77 -14.91
N LEU A 60 -6.17 28.58 -14.47
CA LEU A 60 -6.76 28.39 -13.14
C LEU A 60 -5.69 28.39 -12.06
N ILE A 61 -4.52 27.82 -12.32
CA ILE A 61 -3.36 27.93 -11.42
C ILE A 61 -2.98 29.40 -11.22
N ASP A 62 -2.82 30.13 -12.34
CA ASP A 62 -2.41 31.54 -12.34
C ASP A 62 -3.45 32.45 -11.66
N SER A 63 -4.73 32.12 -11.73
CA SER A 63 -5.81 32.86 -11.06
C SER A 63 -5.98 32.50 -9.57
N GLY A 64 -5.26 31.49 -9.06
CA GLY A 64 -5.35 31.06 -7.67
C GLY A 64 -6.61 30.24 -7.37
N ASN A 65 -7.11 29.46 -8.34
CA ASN A 65 -8.24 28.58 -8.13
C ASN A 65 -7.95 27.56 -7.03
N ASP A 66 -8.90 27.38 -6.12
CA ASP A 66 -8.85 26.30 -5.12
C ASP A 66 -9.45 25.01 -5.72
N PHE A 67 -8.57 24.10 -6.14
CA PHE A 67 -8.98 22.82 -6.73
C PHE A 67 -9.63 21.86 -5.70
N ASN A 68 -9.55 22.13 -4.39
CA ASN A 68 -10.30 21.37 -3.39
C ASN A 68 -11.79 21.73 -3.37
N VAL A 69 -12.15 22.87 -3.92
CA VAL A 69 -13.53 23.39 -3.98
C VAL A 69 -14.08 23.35 -5.39
N ASN A 70 -13.24 23.68 -6.36
CA ASN A 70 -13.60 23.74 -7.77
C ASN A 70 -12.59 22.94 -8.61
N PRO A 71 -12.65 21.58 -8.55
CA PRO A 71 -11.76 20.72 -9.32
C PRO A 71 -12.10 20.76 -10.81
N ILE A 72 -11.13 21.14 -11.63
CA ILE A 72 -11.21 21.12 -13.10
C ILE A 72 -9.94 20.43 -13.61
N GLY A 73 -10.11 19.38 -14.38
CA GLY A 73 -9.02 18.60 -14.95
C GLY A 73 -9.38 18.04 -16.32
N CYS A 74 -8.65 17.04 -16.79
CA CYS A 74 -8.84 16.39 -18.08
C CYS A 74 -9.49 14.99 -17.97
N GLY A 75 -10.09 14.67 -16.84
CA GLY A 75 -10.71 13.38 -16.56
C GLY A 75 -12.05 13.14 -17.26
N PRO A 76 -12.60 11.90 -17.16
CA PRO A 76 -13.83 11.50 -17.85
C PRO A 76 -15.11 12.08 -17.25
N TYR A 77 -15.05 12.62 -16.03
CA TYR A 77 -16.19 13.22 -15.35
C TYR A 77 -15.92 14.64 -14.92
N LYS A 78 -16.97 15.47 -14.96
CA LYS A 78 -16.99 16.84 -14.45
C LYS A 78 -17.60 16.84 -13.06
N PHE A 79 -16.98 17.55 -12.14
CA PHE A 79 -17.54 17.83 -10.82
C PHE A 79 -18.79 18.71 -10.94
N VAL A 80 -19.82 18.38 -10.16
CA VAL A 80 -21.10 19.12 -10.13
C VAL A 80 -21.30 19.79 -8.79
N ASP A 81 -21.26 19.01 -7.68
CA ASP A 81 -21.52 19.52 -6.33
C ASP A 81 -20.89 18.65 -5.27
N TRP A 82 -20.63 19.22 -4.12
CA TRP A 82 -20.20 18.52 -2.91
C TRP A 82 -21.02 18.94 -1.68
N LYS A 83 -21.93 18.11 -1.28
CA LYS A 83 -22.63 18.23 0.00
C LYS A 83 -21.76 17.63 1.09
N ARG A 84 -21.06 18.48 1.84
CA ARG A 84 -20.09 18.07 2.86
C ARG A 84 -20.70 17.10 3.87
N GLY A 85 -20.06 15.91 4.04
CA GLY A 85 -20.54 14.84 4.94
C GLY A 85 -21.68 13.99 4.39
N ASP A 86 -22.16 14.23 3.18
CA ASP A 86 -23.27 13.52 2.54
C ASP A 86 -22.83 12.88 1.21
N GLN A 87 -22.59 13.69 0.16
CA GLN A 87 -22.28 13.15 -1.16
C GLN A 87 -21.48 14.12 -2.06
N LEU A 88 -20.81 13.53 -3.07
CA LEU A 88 -20.25 14.25 -4.22
C LEU A 88 -21.02 13.86 -5.48
N GLU A 89 -21.23 14.80 -6.37
CA GLU A 89 -21.96 14.60 -7.63
C GLU A 89 -21.05 14.89 -8.81
N PHE A 90 -21.10 14.01 -9.82
CA PHE A 90 -20.32 14.12 -11.04
C PHE A 90 -21.21 13.81 -12.24
N THR A 91 -20.89 14.46 -13.39
CA THR A 91 -21.53 14.17 -14.68
C THR A 91 -20.49 13.82 -15.73
N ALA A 92 -20.83 12.92 -16.65
CA ALA A 92 -19.93 12.51 -17.73
C ALA A 92 -19.45 13.72 -18.55
N PHE A 93 -18.18 13.72 -18.92
CA PHE A 93 -17.64 14.65 -19.90
C PHE A 93 -17.87 14.08 -21.30
N GLU A 94 -18.84 14.62 -22.02
CA GLU A 94 -19.25 14.12 -23.33
C GLU A 94 -18.12 14.20 -24.39
N ASP A 95 -17.24 15.21 -24.27
CA ASP A 95 -16.10 15.41 -25.17
C ASP A 95 -14.79 14.82 -24.63
N TYR A 96 -14.88 13.83 -23.72
CA TYR A 96 -13.69 13.18 -23.17
C TYR A 96 -12.87 12.52 -24.29
N TYR A 97 -11.57 12.75 -24.31
CA TYR A 97 -10.69 12.38 -25.43
C TYR A 97 -10.56 10.86 -25.69
N LEU A 98 -10.89 10.01 -24.70
CA LEU A 98 -10.97 8.55 -24.86
C LEU A 98 -12.42 8.06 -25.09
N GLY A 99 -13.36 8.97 -25.29
CA GLY A 99 -14.79 8.70 -25.46
C GLY A 99 -15.59 8.93 -24.19
N ALA A 100 -16.82 9.39 -24.35
CA ALA A 100 -17.71 9.70 -23.23
C ALA A 100 -18.04 8.45 -22.41
N PRO A 101 -18.00 8.52 -21.06
CA PRO A 101 -18.47 7.45 -20.20
C PRO A 101 -19.92 7.03 -20.48
N LYS A 102 -20.21 5.74 -20.38
CA LYS A 102 -21.58 5.24 -20.57
C LYS A 102 -22.48 5.59 -19.38
N ILE A 103 -21.93 5.57 -18.16
CA ILE A 103 -22.61 6.03 -16.95
C ILE A 103 -22.59 7.55 -16.95
N LYS A 104 -23.76 8.19 -17.08
CA LYS A 104 -23.86 9.64 -17.28
C LYS A 104 -23.73 10.45 -16.00
N ASN A 105 -24.19 9.92 -14.88
CA ASN A 105 -24.16 10.59 -13.59
C ASN A 105 -23.58 9.63 -12.55
N VAL A 106 -22.69 10.13 -11.71
CA VAL A 106 -22.09 9.40 -10.58
C VAL A 106 -22.36 10.19 -9.31
N ILE A 107 -22.93 9.52 -8.32
CA ILE A 107 -23.14 10.06 -6.98
C ILE A 107 -22.30 9.24 -6.02
N TRP A 108 -21.30 9.86 -5.39
CA TRP A 108 -20.47 9.23 -4.40
C TRP A 108 -21.01 9.55 -3.00
N LYS A 109 -21.79 8.64 -2.44
CA LYS A 109 -22.39 8.80 -1.08
C LYS A 109 -21.38 8.50 0.01
N ILE A 110 -21.40 9.27 1.08
CA ILE A 110 -20.58 9.08 2.28
C ILE A 110 -21.42 8.34 3.32
N ILE A 111 -21.20 7.04 3.47
CA ILE A 111 -21.87 6.17 4.45
C ILE A 111 -20.78 5.58 5.36
N PRO A 112 -20.48 6.18 6.52
CA PRO A 112 -19.34 5.79 7.36
C PRO A 112 -19.45 4.39 7.96
N GLU A 113 -20.66 3.96 8.28
CA GLU A 113 -20.90 2.68 8.97
C GLU A 113 -21.04 1.54 7.96
N GLY A 114 -20.25 0.44 8.15
CA GLY A 114 -20.10 -0.63 7.17
C GLY A 114 -21.38 -1.42 6.90
N SER A 115 -22.10 -1.84 7.95
CA SER A 115 -23.35 -2.59 7.76
C SER A 115 -24.42 -1.75 7.09
N SER A 116 -24.44 -0.43 7.33
CA SER A 116 -25.34 0.48 6.62
C SER A 116 -25.00 0.58 5.12
N ARG A 117 -23.73 0.51 4.74
CA ARG A 117 -23.32 0.43 3.32
C ARG A 117 -23.89 -0.83 2.66
N THR A 118 -23.75 -1.99 3.33
CA THR A 118 -24.28 -3.26 2.82
C THR A 118 -25.80 -3.22 2.66
N ILE A 119 -26.52 -2.69 3.65
CA ILE A 119 -27.98 -2.54 3.59
C ILE A 119 -28.40 -1.62 2.43
N ALA A 120 -27.72 -0.50 2.24
CA ALA A 120 -28.00 0.42 1.14
C ALA A 120 -27.77 -0.24 -0.26
N LEU A 121 -26.76 -1.11 -0.39
CA LEU A 121 -26.52 -1.87 -1.62
C LEU A 121 -27.64 -2.90 -1.85
N GLU A 122 -28.03 -3.66 -0.83
CA GLU A 122 -29.11 -4.65 -0.93
C GLU A 122 -30.47 -4.02 -1.23
N ALA A 123 -30.72 -2.81 -0.71
CA ALA A 123 -31.93 -2.04 -0.98
C ALA A 123 -31.92 -1.34 -2.36
N GLY A 124 -30.80 -1.38 -3.09
CA GLY A 124 -30.63 -0.66 -4.35
C GLY A 124 -30.56 0.86 -4.20
N GLU A 125 -30.22 1.36 -3.01
CA GLU A 125 -29.99 2.80 -2.76
C GLU A 125 -28.63 3.27 -3.25
N VAL A 126 -27.66 2.33 -3.38
CA VAL A 126 -26.37 2.49 -4.04
C VAL A 126 -26.11 1.28 -4.93
N ASP A 127 -25.35 1.48 -5.99
CA ASP A 127 -25.04 0.44 -6.99
C ASP A 127 -23.71 -0.26 -6.72
N MET A 128 -22.84 0.34 -5.89
CA MET A 128 -21.55 -0.22 -5.50
C MET A 128 -21.15 0.30 -4.11
N ILE A 129 -20.48 -0.56 -3.34
CA ILE A 129 -19.81 -0.18 -2.10
C ILE A 129 -18.32 -0.49 -2.18
N MET A 130 -17.50 0.41 -1.64
CA MET A 130 -16.04 0.38 -1.76
C MET A 130 -15.36 -0.49 -0.70
N GLU A 131 -16.10 -0.87 0.33
CA GLU A 131 -15.65 -1.77 1.39
C GLU A 131 -16.82 -2.66 1.83
N VAL A 132 -16.52 -3.93 2.04
CA VAL A 132 -17.46 -4.94 2.54
C VAL A 132 -16.97 -5.38 3.92
N GLU A 133 -17.85 -5.32 4.92
CA GLU A 133 -17.54 -5.89 6.23
C GLU A 133 -17.42 -7.41 6.14
N SER A 134 -16.43 -7.99 6.81
CA SER A 134 -16.16 -9.42 6.74
C SER A 134 -17.37 -10.30 7.09
N MET A 135 -18.21 -9.85 8.03
CA MET A 135 -19.43 -10.54 8.43
C MET A 135 -20.55 -10.53 7.38
N ASP A 136 -20.50 -9.59 6.43
CA ASP A 136 -21.52 -9.44 5.38
C ASP A 136 -21.16 -10.19 4.09
N VAL A 137 -19.94 -10.66 3.94
CA VAL A 137 -19.40 -11.23 2.69
C VAL A 137 -20.24 -12.41 2.20
N GLU A 138 -20.50 -13.39 3.06
CA GLU A 138 -21.28 -14.57 2.67
C GLU A 138 -22.71 -14.19 2.27
N ARG A 139 -23.34 -13.30 3.01
CA ARG A 139 -24.68 -12.80 2.71
C ARG A 139 -24.77 -12.11 1.34
N ILE A 140 -23.74 -11.31 1.01
CA ILE A 140 -23.66 -10.65 -0.31
C ILE A 140 -23.43 -11.70 -1.42
N LYS A 141 -22.52 -12.66 -1.20
CA LYS A 141 -22.22 -13.73 -2.18
C LYS A 141 -23.42 -14.64 -2.47
N GLU A 142 -24.31 -14.83 -1.50
CA GLU A 142 -25.56 -15.60 -1.66
C GLU A 142 -26.66 -14.83 -2.41
N ASN A 143 -26.53 -13.50 -2.53
CA ASN A 143 -27.52 -12.68 -3.22
C ASN A 143 -27.28 -12.65 -4.73
N PRO A 144 -28.17 -13.22 -5.58
CA PRO A 144 -27.96 -13.30 -7.03
C PRO A 144 -27.98 -11.94 -7.75
N ASP A 145 -28.51 -10.89 -7.08
CA ASP A 145 -28.58 -9.54 -7.64
C ASP A 145 -27.29 -8.73 -7.37
N LEU A 146 -26.36 -9.31 -6.60
CA LEU A 146 -25.10 -8.69 -6.24
C LEU A 146 -23.90 -9.48 -6.74
N ALA A 147 -22.77 -8.82 -6.89
CA ALA A 147 -21.48 -9.41 -7.21
C ALA A 147 -20.41 -8.86 -6.25
N VAL A 148 -19.40 -9.68 -5.98
CA VAL A 148 -18.24 -9.31 -5.18
C VAL A 148 -17.00 -9.32 -6.08
N LEU A 149 -16.21 -8.27 -6.00
CA LEU A 149 -14.89 -8.20 -6.60
C LEU A 149 -13.84 -8.23 -5.48
N GLU A 150 -13.00 -9.23 -5.53
CA GLU A 150 -11.90 -9.45 -4.58
C GLU A 150 -10.59 -9.02 -5.21
N TYR A 151 -9.76 -8.28 -4.48
CA TYR A 151 -8.41 -7.94 -4.92
C TYR A 151 -7.43 -7.86 -3.76
N THR A 152 -6.19 -8.23 -4.03
CA THR A 152 -5.10 -8.10 -3.09
C THR A 152 -4.26 -6.88 -3.48
N PRO A 153 -4.26 -5.80 -2.69
CA PRO A 153 -3.42 -4.64 -2.98
C PRO A 153 -1.94 -5.00 -2.87
N ALA A 154 -1.07 -4.22 -3.51
CA ALA A 154 0.37 -4.31 -3.31
C ALA A 154 0.75 -3.73 -1.94
N ASN A 155 0.27 -4.42 -0.90
CA ASN A 155 0.46 -4.10 0.51
C ASN A 155 1.09 -5.31 1.20
N MET A 156 2.02 -5.10 2.11
CA MET A 156 2.49 -6.12 3.03
C MET A 156 2.41 -5.57 4.46
N ASN A 157 1.87 -6.37 5.35
CA ASN A 157 1.91 -6.12 6.78
C ASN A 157 2.94 -7.03 7.43
N TRP A 158 3.73 -6.46 8.33
CA TRP A 158 4.82 -7.14 9.04
C TRP A 158 4.73 -6.96 10.55
N ILE A 159 5.46 -7.78 11.28
CA ILE A 159 6.08 -7.31 12.51
C ILE A 159 7.32 -6.52 12.05
N MET A 160 7.23 -5.20 12.08
CA MET A 160 8.36 -4.32 11.86
C MET A 160 9.29 -4.43 13.06
N LEU A 161 10.51 -4.88 12.83
CA LEU A 161 11.55 -5.03 13.86
C LEU A 161 12.52 -3.83 13.76
N ASN A 162 12.79 -3.19 14.88
CA ASN A 162 13.83 -2.16 14.91
C ASN A 162 15.21 -2.83 15.01
N ASN A 163 15.93 -2.94 13.87
CA ASN A 163 17.22 -3.62 13.81
C ASN A 163 18.37 -2.88 14.54
N GLU A 164 18.12 -1.71 15.12
CA GLU A 164 19.09 -1.02 15.99
C GLU A 164 18.98 -1.50 17.46
N VAL A 165 17.94 -2.27 17.80
CA VAL A 165 17.76 -2.81 19.16
C VAL A 165 18.66 -4.02 19.35
N PRO A 166 19.45 -4.08 20.46
CA PRO A 166 20.29 -5.24 20.75
C PRO A 166 19.52 -6.57 20.77
N GLY A 167 20.01 -7.54 20.03
CA GLY A 167 19.36 -8.82 19.79
C GLY A 167 18.55 -8.84 18.51
N LEU A 168 17.86 -7.75 18.13
CA LEU A 168 17.19 -7.63 16.82
C LEU A 168 18.16 -7.25 15.69
N ASP A 169 19.37 -6.80 15.99
CA ASP A 169 20.49 -6.67 15.06
C ASP A 169 21.02 -8.03 14.57
N ASN A 170 20.73 -9.12 15.30
CA ASN A 170 21.13 -10.48 14.95
C ASN A 170 20.17 -11.10 13.93
N GLN A 171 20.69 -11.44 12.75
CA GLN A 171 19.90 -12.00 11.65
C GLN A 171 19.28 -13.37 12.01
N ASP A 172 20.04 -14.27 12.65
CA ASP A 172 19.52 -15.58 13.03
C ASP A 172 18.37 -15.46 14.03
N PHE A 173 18.43 -14.49 14.95
CA PHE A 173 17.32 -14.24 15.87
C PHE A 173 16.07 -13.72 15.14
N ARG A 174 16.21 -12.88 14.11
CA ARG A 174 15.06 -12.45 13.29
C ARG A 174 14.44 -13.60 12.49
N HIS A 175 15.28 -14.53 11.97
CA HIS A 175 14.77 -15.79 11.38
C HIS A 175 14.05 -16.66 12.42
N ALA A 176 14.52 -16.71 13.66
CA ALA A 176 13.82 -17.40 14.73
C ALA A 176 12.41 -16.82 14.94
N LEU A 177 12.29 -15.48 15.02
CA LEU A 177 11.00 -14.81 15.14
C LEU A 177 10.09 -15.14 13.94
N ASN A 178 10.64 -15.14 12.72
CA ASN A 178 9.87 -15.41 11.50
C ASN A 178 9.37 -16.87 11.44
N CYS A 179 10.21 -17.84 11.76
CA CYS A 179 9.82 -19.26 11.80
C CYS A 179 8.83 -19.59 12.93
N ALA A 180 8.81 -18.82 14.01
CA ALA A 180 7.93 -19.08 15.16
C ALA A 180 6.47 -18.68 14.90
N ILE A 181 6.17 -17.84 13.91
CA ILE A 181 4.84 -17.29 13.71
C ILE A 181 3.99 -18.12 12.75
N ASP A 182 2.86 -18.63 13.26
CA ASP A 182 1.77 -19.21 12.48
C ASP A 182 0.96 -18.11 11.78
N LYS A 183 1.35 -17.79 10.56
CA LYS A 183 0.74 -16.71 9.77
C LYS A 183 -0.66 -17.03 9.28
N GLU A 184 -1.01 -18.31 9.11
CA GLU A 184 -2.38 -18.74 8.79
C GLU A 184 -3.32 -18.43 9.96
N SER A 185 -2.88 -18.68 11.19
CA SER A 185 -3.62 -18.28 12.38
C SER A 185 -3.75 -16.75 12.49
N VAL A 186 -2.70 -16.00 12.14
CA VAL A 186 -2.78 -14.52 12.09
C VAL A 186 -3.85 -14.06 11.10
N VAL A 187 -3.88 -14.58 9.87
CA VAL A 187 -4.90 -14.24 8.85
C VAL A 187 -6.30 -14.59 9.35
N THR A 188 -6.45 -15.79 9.96
CA THR A 188 -7.74 -16.25 10.46
C THR A 188 -8.27 -15.36 11.58
N VAL A 189 -7.44 -15.03 12.58
CA VAL A 189 -7.87 -14.30 13.78
C VAL A 189 -7.98 -12.79 13.52
N ALA A 190 -6.98 -12.21 12.84
CA ALA A 190 -6.94 -10.77 12.64
C ALA A 190 -7.85 -10.29 11.50
N LEU A 191 -7.97 -11.08 10.43
CA LEU A 191 -8.66 -10.71 9.19
C LEU A 191 -9.93 -11.54 8.93
N ASN A 192 -10.35 -12.40 9.85
CA ASN A 192 -11.46 -13.35 9.64
C ASN A 192 -11.30 -14.20 8.36
N GLY A 193 -10.05 -14.55 8.02
CA GLY A 193 -9.70 -15.30 6.81
C GLY A 193 -9.62 -14.45 5.54
N LEU A 194 -9.91 -13.16 5.58
CA LEU A 194 -9.86 -12.25 4.43
C LEU A 194 -8.44 -11.69 4.21
N GLY A 195 -7.51 -12.57 3.92
CA GLY A 195 -6.12 -12.20 3.66
C GLY A 195 -5.33 -13.33 3.04
N VAL A 196 -4.15 -12.99 2.55
CA VAL A 196 -3.15 -13.91 2.03
C VAL A 196 -1.96 -13.91 2.99
N VAL A 197 -1.43 -15.08 3.30
CA VAL A 197 -0.24 -15.23 4.15
C VAL A 197 0.94 -14.49 3.52
N GLY A 198 1.64 -13.70 4.34
CA GLY A 198 2.86 -13.00 3.96
C GLY A 198 4.08 -13.89 4.16
N GLU A 199 4.79 -14.24 3.09
CA GLU A 199 6.01 -15.05 3.15
C GLU A 199 7.25 -14.24 2.79
N THR A 200 7.09 -13.19 1.96
CA THR A 200 8.19 -12.40 1.40
C THR A 200 8.31 -11.03 2.04
N GLN A 201 9.50 -10.45 2.02
CA GLN A 201 9.74 -9.09 2.50
C GLN A 201 9.00 -8.04 1.63
N VAL A 202 8.82 -8.31 0.34
CA VAL A 202 8.18 -7.44 -0.65
C VAL A 202 6.90 -8.12 -1.15
N PRO A 203 5.77 -7.41 -1.34
CA PRO A 203 4.53 -8.01 -1.84
C PRO A 203 4.75 -8.82 -3.12
N PRO A 204 4.32 -10.11 -3.19
CA PRO A 204 4.59 -10.98 -4.33
C PRO A 204 3.83 -10.59 -5.61
N ASN A 205 2.85 -9.72 -5.53
CA ASN A 205 2.11 -9.17 -6.66
C ASN A 205 2.75 -7.92 -7.29
N LEU A 206 3.92 -7.49 -6.81
CA LEU A 206 4.75 -6.48 -7.46
C LEU A 206 5.69 -7.11 -8.51
N PRO A 207 5.93 -6.45 -9.68
CA PRO A 207 6.85 -6.95 -10.70
C PRO A 207 8.28 -7.18 -10.17
N GLY A 208 8.90 -8.26 -10.58
CA GLY A 208 10.30 -8.57 -10.24
C GLY A 208 10.51 -9.05 -8.80
N THR A 209 9.46 -9.47 -8.08
CA THR A 209 9.61 -10.04 -6.73
C THR A 209 10.11 -11.48 -6.77
N SER A 210 10.69 -11.95 -5.65
CA SER A 210 11.18 -13.32 -5.49
C SER A 210 10.69 -13.95 -4.21
N THR A 211 10.35 -15.23 -4.26
CA THR A 211 10.03 -16.08 -3.10
C THR A 211 11.22 -16.92 -2.62
N GLU A 212 12.40 -16.71 -3.21
CA GLU A 212 13.60 -17.41 -2.76
C GLU A 212 14.01 -16.98 -1.35
N ASN A 213 14.54 -17.92 -0.60
CA ASN A 213 15.08 -17.73 0.75
C ASN A 213 14.05 -17.27 1.80
N THR A 214 12.77 -17.59 1.61
CA THR A 214 11.74 -17.34 2.62
C THR A 214 11.75 -18.39 3.72
N ASP A 215 11.30 -18.01 4.91
CA ASP A 215 11.06 -18.95 6.02
C ASP A 215 9.60 -19.41 6.03
N SER A 216 9.40 -20.68 6.42
CA SER A 216 8.09 -21.23 6.73
C SER A 216 7.90 -21.36 8.25
N TYR A 217 6.65 -21.45 8.69
CA TYR A 217 6.32 -21.76 10.09
C TYR A 217 6.90 -23.10 10.49
N ASP A 218 7.81 -23.09 11.47
CA ASP A 218 8.46 -24.27 12.04
C ASP A 218 9.08 -23.89 13.39
N VAL A 219 8.42 -24.28 14.47
CA VAL A 219 8.83 -23.92 15.84
C VAL A 219 10.16 -24.59 16.23
N GLU A 220 10.44 -25.80 15.75
CA GLU A 220 11.71 -26.46 16.07
C GLU A 220 12.87 -25.75 15.33
N LYS A 221 12.70 -25.39 14.08
CA LYS A 221 13.68 -24.58 13.36
C LYS A 221 13.85 -23.19 14.00
N ALA A 222 12.77 -22.60 14.51
CA ALA A 222 12.86 -21.34 15.26
C ALA A 222 13.75 -21.47 16.50
N LYS A 223 13.61 -22.54 17.27
CA LYS A 223 14.49 -22.85 18.44
C LYS A 223 15.94 -23.06 18.03
N GLU A 224 16.20 -23.77 16.93
CA GLU A 224 17.56 -23.92 16.38
C GLU A 224 18.18 -22.58 16.03
N TYR A 225 17.40 -21.66 15.44
CA TYR A 225 17.83 -20.29 15.14
C TYR A 225 18.10 -19.48 16.43
N VAL A 226 17.27 -19.62 17.47
CA VAL A 226 17.54 -18.98 18.77
C VAL A 226 18.91 -19.45 19.31
N GLU A 227 19.16 -20.75 19.34
CA GLU A 227 20.45 -21.31 19.80
C GLU A 227 21.62 -20.78 18.95
N LYS A 228 21.48 -20.79 17.64
CA LYS A 228 22.49 -20.29 16.69
C LYS A 228 22.80 -18.82 16.88
N SER A 229 21.78 -18.01 17.16
CA SER A 229 21.93 -16.58 17.38
C SER A 229 22.76 -16.23 18.60
N GLY A 230 22.75 -17.09 19.64
CA GLY A 230 23.31 -16.81 20.92
C GLY A 230 22.59 -15.73 21.73
N VAL A 231 21.44 -15.25 21.25
CA VAL A 231 20.59 -14.25 21.92
C VAL A 231 19.74 -14.97 22.96
N ASP A 232 19.71 -14.45 24.18
CA ASP A 232 18.74 -14.90 25.20
C ASP A 232 17.41 -14.21 24.98
N PRO A 233 16.34 -14.91 24.51
CA PRO A 233 15.04 -14.28 24.22
C PRO A 233 14.43 -13.58 25.44
N ALA A 234 14.68 -14.08 26.64
CA ALA A 234 14.14 -13.52 27.88
C ALA A 234 14.84 -12.21 28.29
N SER A 235 15.99 -11.89 27.68
CA SER A 235 16.72 -10.65 27.97
C SER A 235 16.17 -9.42 27.23
N ILE A 236 15.31 -9.63 26.23
CA ILE A 236 14.74 -8.55 25.41
C ILE A 236 13.37 -8.17 25.97
N ASP A 237 13.22 -6.94 26.42
CA ASP A 237 11.89 -6.36 26.61
C ASP A 237 11.25 -6.18 25.23
N PHE A 238 10.15 -6.89 24.93
CA PHE A 238 9.59 -7.02 23.60
C PHE A 238 8.17 -6.44 23.52
N PRO A 239 8.01 -5.10 23.61
CA PRO A 239 6.72 -4.46 23.34
C PRO A 239 6.40 -4.53 21.85
N ILE A 240 5.16 -4.93 21.53
CA ILE A 240 4.58 -4.89 20.19
C ILE A 240 3.57 -3.75 20.16
N ILE A 241 3.90 -2.66 19.50
CA ILE A 241 2.98 -1.52 19.36
C ILE A 241 2.02 -1.72 18.18
N CYS A 242 0.77 -1.27 18.33
CA CYS A 242 -0.27 -1.36 17.32
C CYS A 242 -1.22 -0.16 17.39
N SER A 243 -1.86 0.20 16.25
CA SER A 243 -2.67 1.41 16.10
C SER A 243 -4.16 1.17 15.88
N ASP A 244 -4.60 -0.10 15.74
CA ASP A 244 -5.98 -0.48 15.51
C ASP A 244 -6.27 -1.91 15.98
N ASP A 245 -7.56 -2.27 16.03
CA ASP A 245 -8.00 -3.56 16.55
C ASP A 245 -7.56 -4.76 15.69
N THR A 246 -7.43 -4.60 14.38
CA THR A 246 -6.94 -5.67 13.48
C THR A 246 -5.49 -5.99 13.80
N LYS A 247 -4.65 -4.97 13.92
CA LYS A 247 -3.24 -5.13 14.30
C LYS A 247 -3.09 -5.66 15.72
N LYS A 248 -3.99 -5.26 16.64
CA LYS A 248 -4.01 -5.80 18.00
C LYS A 248 -4.30 -7.28 18.00
N ARG A 249 -5.33 -7.75 17.26
CA ARG A 249 -5.62 -9.19 17.14
C ARG A 249 -4.45 -9.97 16.53
N ALA A 250 -3.78 -9.40 15.53
CA ALA A 250 -2.56 -9.99 14.98
C ALA A 250 -1.45 -10.08 16.04
N ALA A 251 -1.26 -9.03 16.86
CA ALA A 251 -0.28 -9.02 17.95
C ALA A 251 -0.57 -10.08 19.02
N GLU A 252 -1.84 -10.37 19.31
CA GLU A 252 -2.25 -11.39 20.26
C GLU A 252 -1.82 -12.81 19.80
N VAL A 253 -1.97 -13.11 18.50
CA VAL A 253 -1.48 -14.38 17.93
C VAL A 253 0.04 -14.42 17.95
N VAL A 254 0.70 -13.34 17.53
CA VAL A 254 2.16 -13.22 17.54
C VAL A 254 2.73 -13.40 18.95
N GLN A 255 2.15 -12.77 19.96
CA GLN A 255 2.55 -12.90 21.35
C GLN A 255 2.52 -14.36 21.83
N ALA A 256 1.44 -15.07 21.51
CA ALA A 256 1.30 -16.48 21.86
C ALA A 256 2.37 -17.36 21.19
N ASN A 257 2.62 -17.15 19.91
CA ASN A 257 3.62 -17.91 19.15
C ASN A 257 5.06 -17.63 19.64
N LEU A 258 5.38 -16.37 19.88
CA LEU A 258 6.72 -15.97 20.35
C LEU A 258 7.07 -16.58 21.74
N ALA A 259 6.07 -16.81 22.58
CA ALA A 259 6.26 -17.47 23.88
C ALA A 259 6.82 -18.90 23.73
N GLU A 260 6.57 -19.60 22.61
CA GLU A 260 7.07 -20.97 22.37
C GLU A 260 8.59 -21.03 22.17
N ILE A 261 9.20 -19.88 21.80
CA ILE A 261 10.66 -19.74 21.68
C ILE A 261 11.28 -18.89 22.78
N GLY A 262 10.53 -18.65 23.87
CA GLY A 262 11.03 -17.97 25.07
C GLY A 262 10.98 -16.44 25.03
N VAL A 263 10.40 -15.82 24.01
CA VAL A 263 10.20 -14.36 23.96
C VAL A 263 8.95 -13.98 24.75
N THR A 264 9.09 -13.05 25.69
CA THR A 264 7.97 -12.48 26.44
C THR A 264 7.57 -11.15 25.82
N ALA A 265 6.53 -11.16 24.98
CA ALA A 265 6.05 -9.97 24.32
C ALA A 265 4.91 -9.30 25.11
N ASN A 266 4.85 -7.96 25.07
CA ASN A 266 3.76 -7.14 25.63
C ASN A 266 3.08 -6.35 24.50
N ILE A 267 1.75 -6.26 24.53
CA ILE A 267 1.01 -5.53 23.51
C ILE A 267 0.66 -4.14 24.01
N GLU A 268 1.04 -3.12 23.22
CA GLU A 268 0.78 -1.73 23.51
C GLU A 268 -0.05 -1.10 22.38
N SER A 269 -1.31 -0.73 22.70
CA SER A 269 -2.18 -0.05 21.75
C SER A 269 -2.07 1.47 21.93
N MET A 270 -1.99 2.20 20.82
CA MET A 270 -1.93 3.67 20.83
C MET A 270 -2.75 4.22 19.66
N ASP A 271 -3.10 5.51 19.73
CA ASP A 271 -3.74 6.17 18.60
C ASP A 271 -2.80 6.26 17.38
N LEU A 272 -3.39 6.40 16.18
CA LEU A 272 -2.63 6.38 14.94
C LEU A 272 -1.56 7.47 14.87
N ALA A 273 -1.82 8.68 15.37
CA ALA A 273 -0.86 9.79 15.29
C ALA A 273 0.37 9.52 16.17
N THR A 274 0.14 9.05 17.39
CA THR A 274 1.20 8.62 18.32
C THR A 274 1.99 7.44 17.73
N TYR A 275 1.30 6.42 17.18
CA TYR A 275 1.94 5.29 16.51
C TYR A 275 2.86 5.75 15.37
N MET A 276 2.36 6.62 14.49
CA MET A 276 3.12 7.08 13.32
C MET A 276 4.38 7.86 13.72
N SER A 277 4.31 8.72 14.75
CA SER A 277 5.50 9.43 15.23
C SER A 277 6.49 8.47 15.91
N THR A 278 6.01 7.55 16.76
CA THR A 278 6.85 6.57 17.49
C THR A 278 7.64 5.70 16.50
N VAL A 279 7.00 5.17 15.45
CA VAL A 279 7.69 4.34 14.45
C VAL A 279 8.59 5.15 13.53
N ALA A 280 8.25 6.41 13.24
CA ALA A 280 9.11 7.29 12.44
C ALA A 280 10.40 7.64 13.18
N GLU A 281 10.31 7.95 14.47
CA GLU A 281 11.45 8.29 15.33
C GLU A 281 12.33 7.08 15.70
N GLY A 282 11.82 5.85 15.50
CA GLY A 282 12.52 4.62 15.88
C GLY A 282 12.43 4.29 17.37
N ASN A 283 11.49 4.88 18.09
CA ASN A 283 11.30 4.70 19.54
C ASN A 283 10.45 3.44 19.84
N TYR A 284 10.78 2.32 19.22
CA TYR A 284 10.06 1.05 19.39
C TYR A 284 11.01 -0.15 19.24
N VAL A 285 10.58 -1.31 19.71
CA VAL A 285 11.25 -2.62 19.53
C VAL A 285 10.58 -3.37 18.38
N ALA A 286 9.29 -3.62 18.50
CA ALA A 286 8.48 -4.26 17.49
C ALA A 286 7.15 -3.50 17.28
N ALA A 287 6.66 -3.47 16.04
CA ALA A 287 5.39 -2.83 15.69
C ALA A 287 4.67 -3.64 14.62
N ILE A 288 3.33 -3.75 14.70
CA ILE A 288 2.56 -4.29 13.58
C ILE A 288 2.11 -3.15 12.68
N GLY A 289 2.55 -3.20 11.43
CA GLY A 289 2.23 -2.19 10.43
C GLY A 289 2.50 -2.69 9.03
N GLY A 290 2.18 -1.86 8.05
CA GLY A 290 2.33 -2.21 6.64
C GLY A 290 2.68 -1.02 5.76
N TYR A 291 2.95 -1.32 4.50
CA TYR A 291 3.21 -0.33 3.47
C TYR A 291 2.55 -0.75 2.17
N THR A 292 1.92 0.22 1.50
CA THR A 292 1.23 0.02 0.22
C THR A 292 1.90 0.86 -0.85
N MET A 293 2.31 0.23 -1.94
CA MET A 293 2.87 0.93 -3.11
C MET A 293 2.78 0.01 -4.32
N SER A 294 2.29 0.52 -5.44
CA SER A 294 2.07 -0.27 -6.66
C SER A 294 3.28 -0.27 -7.62
N ASP A 295 4.37 0.40 -7.27
CA ASP A 295 5.64 0.39 -8.02
C ASP A 295 6.74 -0.24 -7.18
N THR A 296 7.40 -1.28 -7.73
CA THR A 296 8.44 -2.03 -7.02
C THR A 296 9.63 -1.17 -6.62
N ILE A 297 10.08 -0.27 -7.50
CA ILE A 297 11.23 0.59 -7.23
C ILE A 297 10.92 1.59 -6.13
N THR A 298 9.76 2.23 -6.18
CA THR A 298 9.30 3.16 -5.13
C THR A 298 9.12 2.42 -3.80
N TYR A 299 8.60 1.17 -3.84
CA TYR A 299 8.48 0.33 -2.66
C TYR A 299 9.84 0.03 -2.02
N LEU A 300 10.81 -0.43 -2.81
CA LEU A 300 12.17 -0.75 -2.33
C LEU A 300 12.88 0.49 -1.78
N ASN A 301 12.80 1.61 -2.49
CA ASN A 301 13.35 2.89 -2.04
C ASN A 301 12.72 3.36 -0.71
N GLY A 302 11.41 3.20 -0.56
CA GLY A 302 10.71 3.61 0.65
C GLY A 302 11.04 2.71 1.85
N VAL A 303 10.87 1.40 1.70
CA VAL A 303 10.89 0.46 2.83
C VAL A 303 12.29 0.00 3.21
N TYR A 304 13.23 -0.09 2.26
CA TYR A 304 14.51 -0.75 2.48
C TYR A 304 15.75 0.11 2.25
N HIS A 305 15.67 1.21 1.50
CA HIS A 305 16.82 2.08 1.31
C HIS A 305 17.14 2.87 2.59
N SER A 306 18.41 2.96 2.97
CA SER A 306 18.86 3.64 4.20
C SER A 306 18.50 5.14 4.24
N LYS A 307 18.43 5.82 3.08
CA LYS A 307 17.99 7.24 2.99
C LYS A 307 16.55 7.45 3.49
N SER A 308 15.74 6.39 3.56
CA SER A 308 14.35 6.42 4.02
C SER A 308 14.18 6.05 5.51
N ILE A 309 15.27 5.90 6.26
CA ILE A 309 15.25 5.79 7.73
C ILE A 309 14.62 7.08 8.28
N ASN A 310 13.77 6.96 9.33
CA ASN A 310 12.88 8.00 9.88
C ASN A 310 11.72 8.42 8.94
N ALA A 311 11.59 7.78 7.77
CA ALA A 311 10.43 7.92 6.87
C ALA A 311 9.72 6.57 6.73
N ALA A 312 9.84 5.84 5.63
CA ALA A 312 9.17 4.57 5.42
C ALA A 312 10.03 3.34 5.76
N ASN A 313 11.36 3.45 5.84
CA ASN A 313 12.24 2.37 6.32
C ASN A 313 12.16 2.26 7.85
N LYS A 314 11.11 1.57 8.31
CA LYS A 314 10.83 1.38 9.73
C LYS A 314 11.72 0.31 10.37
N SER A 315 12.17 -0.69 9.60
CA SER A 315 13.13 -1.69 10.09
C SER A 315 14.49 -1.09 10.44
N ARG A 316 14.76 0.13 9.97
CA ARG A 316 16.03 0.86 10.11
C ARG A 316 17.20 0.11 9.47
N LEU A 317 16.90 -0.68 8.43
CA LEU A 317 17.93 -1.34 7.63
C LEU A 317 18.90 -0.30 7.08
N ASN A 318 20.18 -0.51 7.33
CA ASN A 318 21.26 0.30 6.81
C ASN A 318 22.33 -0.63 6.21
N ASP A 319 22.08 -1.08 4.98
CA ASP A 319 22.92 -2.02 4.25
C ASP A 319 23.37 -1.40 2.92
N PRO A 320 24.68 -1.05 2.78
CA PRO A 320 25.19 -0.42 1.58
C PRO A 320 25.07 -1.28 0.31
N GLU A 321 25.03 -2.61 0.42
CA GLU A 321 24.86 -3.50 -0.74
C GLU A 321 23.41 -3.43 -1.25
N ILE A 322 22.43 -3.44 -0.35
CA ILE A 322 21.01 -3.25 -0.69
C ILE A 322 20.80 -1.87 -1.28
N ASP A 323 21.34 -0.82 -0.67
CA ASP A 323 21.24 0.55 -1.19
C ASP A 323 21.78 0.65 -2.62
N ALA A 324 22.98 0.11 -2.88
CA ALA A 324 23.59 0.13 -4.20
C ALA A 324 22.76 -0.64 -5.27
N LEU A 325 22.14 -1.76 -4.89
CA LEU A 325 21.27 -2.52 -5.78
C LEU A 325 19.97 -1.77 -6.07
N ILE A 326 19.36 -1.11 -5.07
CA ILE A 326 18.17 -0.29 -5.25
C ILE A 326 18.47 0.90 -6.17
N ASP A 327 19.62 1.59 -5.97
CA ASP A 327 20.05 2.69 -6.83
C ASP A 327 20.27 2.22 -8.27
N LYS A 328 20.88 1.04 -8.44
CA LYS A 328 21.07 0.42 -9.75
C LYS A 328 19.73 0.11 -10.43
N ALA A 329 18.79 -0.50 -9.70
CA ALA A 329 17.45 -0.78 -10.23
C ALA A 329 16.72 0.50 -10.63
N THR A 330 16.82 1.55 -9.81
CA THR A 330 16.23 2.88 -10.06
C THR A 330 16.77 3.49 -11.36
N ALA A 331 18.08 3.34 -11.64
CA ALA A 331 18.73 3.87 -12.82
C ALA A 331 18.55 3.00 -14.08
N THR A 332 18.03 1.77 -13.97
CA THR A 332 17.90 0.83 -15.08
C THR A 332 16.58 1.04 -15.84
N ALA A 333 16.68 1.53 -17.08
CA ALA A 333 15.53 1.82 -17.93
C ALA A 333 14.91 0.54 -18.55
N ASP A 334 15.72 -0.48 -18.87
CA ASP A 334 15.22 -1.74 -19.41
C ASP A 334 14.43 -2.51 -18.35
N ALA A 335 13.17 -2.84 -18.65
CA ALA A 335 12.25 -3.47 -17.70
C ALA A 335 12.72 -4.88 -17.29
N THR A 336 13.22 -5.67 -18.23
CA THR A 336 13.65 -7.05 -17.97
C THR A 336 14.91 -7.08 -17.11
N GLU A 337 15.90 -6.21 -17.40
CA GLU A 337 17.10 -6.08 -16.58
C GLU A 337 16.73 -5.56 -15.18
N ARG A 338 15.82 -4.58 -15.09
CA ARG A 338 15.36 -4.05 -13.81
C ARG A 338 14.65 -5.11 -12.96
N GLU A 339 13.76 -5.92 -13.56
CA GLU A 339 13.09 -7.02 -12.85
C GLU A 339 14.08 -8.07 -12.34
N ALA A 340 15.14 -8.37 -13.08
CA ALA A 340 16.20 -9.27 -12.61
C ALA A 340 16.93 -8.70 -11.39
N ILE A 341 17.24 -7.40 -11.39
CA ILE A 341 17.88 -6.73 -10.24
C ILE A 341 16.91 -6.70 -9.04
N THR A 342 15.64 -6.38 -9.26
CA THR A 342 14.65 -6.37 -8.15
C THR A 342 14.46 -7.75 -7.56
N SER A 343 14.49 -8.81 -8.38
CA SER A 343 14.41 -10.20 -7.89
C SER A 343 15.61 -10.56 -7.01
N GLU A 344 16.82 -10.14 -7.41
CA GLU A 344 18.02 -10.29 -6.58
C GLU A 344 17.88 -9.54 -5.25
N ILE A 345 17.40 -8.31 -5.26
CA ILE A 345 17.16 -7.52 -4.03
C ILE A 345 16.18 -8.27 -3.12
N CYS A 346 15.04 -8.75 -3.67
CA CYS A 346 14.03 -9.45 -2.89
C CYS A 346 14.56 -10.73 -2.24
N ALA A 347 15.32 -11.55 -2.98
CA ALA A 347 15.96 -12.75 -2.45
C ALA A 347 16.96 -12.42 -1.33
N LYS A 348 17.75 -11.35 -1.48
CA LYS A 348 18.66 -10.87 -0.42
C LYS A 348 17.88 -10.36 0.80
N LEU A 349 16.83 -9.59 0.62
CA LEU A 349 15.98 -9.11 1.73
C LEU A 349 15.32 -10.26 2.49
N ASN A 350 14.84 -11.30 1.80
CA ASN A 350 14.35 -12.52 2.46
C ASN A 350 15.46 -13.19 3.28
N THR A 351 16.70 -13.24 2.78
CA THR A 351 17.86 -13.78 3.52
C THR A 351 18.21 -12.92 4.72
N ILE A 352 18.16 -11.59 4.62
CA ILE A 352 18.47 -10.68 5.75
C ILE A 352 17.36 -10.72 6.81
N CYS A 353 16.11 -10.97 6.39
CA CYS A 353 14.93 -11.04 7.26
C CYS A 353 14.80 -9.82 8.19
N THR A 354 14.72 -8.62 7.60
CA THR A 354 14.66 -7.36 8.37
C THR A 354 13.38 -7.19 9.19
N GLN A 355 12.32 -7.82 8.75
CA GLN A 355 10.97 -7.78 9.32
C GLN A 355 10.35 -9.17 9.20
N VAL A 356 9.30 -9.45 9.97
CA VAL A 356 8.53 -10.70 9.86
C VAL A 356 7.29 -10.44 9.02
N PRO A 357 7.22 -10.91 7.76
CA PRO A 357 6.00 -10.80 6.95
C PRO A 357 4.84 -11.54 7.61
N LEU A 358 3.66 -10.94 7.67
CA LEU A 358 2.47 -11.53 8.27
C LEU A 358 1.40 -11.83 7.25
N TYR A 359 0.92 -10.79 6.56
CA TYR A 359 -0.21 -10.94 5.62
C TYR A 359 -0.31 -9.78 4.63
N GLN A 360 -0.98 -10.07 3.52
CA GLN A 360 -1.60 -9.05 2.65
C GLN A 360 -3.13 -9.09 2.90
N PRO A 361 -3.79 -7.94 3.13
CA PRO A 361 -5.24 -7.94 3.27
C PRO A 361 -5.91 -8.26 1.93
N LEU A 362 -7.01 -9.00 1.96
CA LEU A 362 -7.90 -9.14 0.82
C LEU A 362 -8.96 -8.05 0.91
N ASN A 363 -8.99 -7.17 -0.06
CA ASN A 363 -9.97 -6.11 -0.13
C ASN A 363 -11.16 -6.53 -1.00
N LEU A 364 -12.34 -6.12 -0.59
CA LEU A 364 -13.59 -6.50 -1.21
C LEU A 364 -14.37 -5.27 -1.66
N ARG A 365 -14.93 -5.35 -2.86
CA ARG A 365 -15.95 -4.41 -3.36
C ARG A 365 -17.20 -5.22 -3.65
N ALA A 366 -18.37 -4.68 -3.38
CA ALA A 366 -19.61 -5.31 -3.78
C ALA A 366 -20.45 -4.36 -4.63
N TYR A 367 -21.15 -4.89 -5.60
CA TYR A 367 -21.88 -4.08 -6.57
C TYR A 367 -23.08 -4.82 -7.16
N ASN A 368 -23.99 -4.07 -7.76
CA ASN A 368 -25.14 -4.58 -8.48
C ASN A 368 -24.68 -5.49 -9.63
N ALA A 369 -25.13 -6.74 -9.67
CA ALA A 369 -24.72 -7.73 -10.67
C ALA A 369 -25.08 -7.35 -12.13
N ASN A 370 -25.88 -6.30 -12.34
CA ASN A 370 -26.15 -5.75 -13.67
C ASN A 370 -25.13 -4.69 -14.12
N LEU A 371 -24.17 -4.27 -13.26
CA LEU A 371 -23.02 -3.51 -13.72
C LEU A 371 -22.03 -4.41 -14.45
N GLU A 372 -21.54 -3.92 -15.58
CA GLU A 372 -20.53 -4.58 -16.41
C GLU A 372 -19.25 -3.76 -16.45
N ASN A 373 -18.14 -4.43 -16.80
CA ASN A 373 -16.80 -3.84 -16.90
C ASN A 373 -16.32 -3.20 -15.58
N VAL A 374 -16.73 -3.80 -14.46
CA VAL A 374 -16.28 -3.39 -13.13
C VAL A 374 -14.84 -3.87 -12.94
N GLU A 375 -13.91 -2.94 -13.05
CA GLU A 375 -12.48 -3.18 -12.99
C GLU A 375 -11.84 -2.37 -11.86
N ILE A 376 -10.82 -2.96 -11.23
CA ILE A 376 -9.98 -2.31 -10.22
C ILE A 376 -8.53 -2.39 -10.70
N ASN A 377 -7.79 -1.28 -10.57
CA ASN A 377 -6.35 -1.28 -10.83
C ASN A 377 -5.56 -1.85 -9.63
N GLY A 378 -4.25 -2.00 -9.79
CA GLY A 378 -3.36 -2.51 -8.73
C GLY A 378 -3.30 -1.64 -7.45
N ALA A 379 -3.73 -0.37 -7.53
CA ALA A 379 -3.85 0.53 -6.39
C ALA A 379 -5.21 0.41 -5.66
N GLY A 380 -6.18 -0.30 -6.26
CA GLY A 380 -7.52 -0.44 -5.72
C GLY A 380 -8.53 0.60 -6.20
N ASP A 381 -8.16 1.40 -7.22
CA ASP A 381 -9.05 2.40 -7.79
C ASP A 381 -9.99 1.76 -8.79
N VAL A 382 -11.26 2.15 -8.72
CA VAL A 382 -12.28 1.72 -9.68
C VAL A 382 -12.27 2.62 -10.92
N ARG A 383 -12.41 2.00 -12.09
CA ARG A 383 -12.42 2.67 -13.40
C ARG A 383 -13.86 2.91 -13.85
N ILE A 384 -14.59 3.81 -13.14
CA ILE A 384 -16.02 4.06 -13.36
C ILE A 384 -16.32 4.47 -14.81
N GLU A 385 -15.38 5.10 -15.50
CA GLU A 385 -15.51 5.46 -16.91
C GLU A 385 -15.73 4.26 -17.84
N ASN A 386 -15.32 3.07 -17.41
CA ASN A 386 -15.50 1.82 -18.17
C ASN A 386 -16.84 1.12 -17.87
N PHE A 387 -17.50 1.50 -16.78
CA PHE A 387 -18.73 0.83 -16.35
C PHE A 387 -19.87 1.02 -17.32
N SER A 388 -20.72 -0.01 -17.40
CA SER A 388 -21.99 0.05 -18.14
C SER A 388 -23.04 -0.82 -17.45
N TRP A 389 -24.30 -0.52 -17.71
CA TRP A 389 -25.40 -1.41 -17.34
C TRP A 389 -25.59 -2.48 -18.40
N LYS A 390 -25.95 -3.69 -17.96
CA LYS A 390 -26.46 -4.75 -18.87
C LYS A 390 -27.67 -4.25 -19.63
N GLU A 391 -27.75 -4.59 -20.91
CA GLU A 391 -28.89 -4.25 -21.78
C GLU A 391 -30.13 -5.12 -21.46
#